data_83b7e8f2af220c03a3b19ebf8fde7115
#
_entry.id   83b7e8f2af220c03a3b19ebf8fde7115
#
_cell.length_a   1.000
_cell.length_b   1.000
_cell.length_c   1.000
_cell.angle_alpha   90.00
_cell.angle_beta   90.00
_cell.angle_gamma   90.00
#
_symmetry.space_group_name_H-M   'P 1'
#
loop_
_entity.id
_entity.type
_entity.pdbx_description
1 polymer ?
#
loop_
_entity_poly.entity_id
_entity_poly.type
_entity_poly.pdbx_seq_one_letter_code
_entity_poly.pdbx_strand_id
1 'polypeptide(L)'
;HHNTYCSYADTIMPHFLFAVGFAFRLTFGRRVQTAGAVSAYARVVRRLLGLVLVSLIIYRVSPVAKTWEELQSLGIWGAIADPLKRNWFQTLMHIALTSLWITPVIRARSSVRIGFMIFSAVAHIILSYYFYFIWVNSPPNGIDGGPLGFLTWTIPAIIGTLACDWVIAPRETDSLLVFCSDAAGLGSFLWDTIL
;
A
#
# COMPACT_ATOMS: atom_id res chain seq x y z
N HIS A 1 17.03 7.69 13.82
CA HIS A 1 15.85 8.55 14.05
C HIS A 1 16.17 9.52 15.17
N HIS A 2 16.04 10.81 14.89
CA HIS A 2 16.14 11.86 15.91
C HIS A 2 14.73 12.22 16.39
N ASN A 3 14.50 12.20 17.70
CA ASN A 3 13.18 12.49 18.27
C ASN A 3 12.80 14.00 18.22
N THR A 4 13.70 14.85 17.71
CA THR A 4 13.54 16.30 17.73
C THR A 4 13.22 16.94 16.38
N TYR A 5 13.44 16.22 15.27
CA TYR A 5 13.11 16.71 13.92
C TYR A 5 12.82 15.56 12.96
N CYS A 6 11.96 15.83 11.96
CA CYS A 6 11.69 14.90 10.88
C CYS A 6 12.82 14.99 9.85
N SER A 7 13.52 13.88 9.62
CA SER A 7 14.56 13.79 8.61
C SER A 7 14.00 13.36 7.26
N TYR A 8 14.75 13.59 6.17
CA TYR A 8 14.38 13.09 4.84
C TYR A 8 14.15 11.56 4.85
N ALA A 9 14.95 10.84 5.63
CA ALA A 9 14.80 9.38 5.77
C ALA A 9 13.41 8.96 6.29
N ASP A 10 12.80 9.77 7.15
CA ASP A 10 11.48 9.49 7.72
C ASP A 10 10.35 9.69 6.69
N THR A 11 10.59 10.44 5.63
CA THR A 11 9.62 10.69 4.55
C THR A 11 9.66 9.67 3.42
N ILE A 12 10.72 8.84 3.33
CA ILE A 12 10.89 7.87 2.23
C ILE A 12 9.74 6.87 2.20
N MET A 13 9.38 6.30 3.34
CA MET A 13 8.33 5.28 3.42
C MET A 13 6.95 5.80 3.01
N PRO A 14 6.46 6.95 3.50
CA PRO A 14 5.21 7.55 3.03
C PRO A 14 5.19 7.82 1.53
N HIS A 15 6.26 8.39 0.97
CA HIS A 15 6.35 8.66 -0.47
C HIS A 15 6.34 7.38 -1.30
N PHE A 16 7.04 6.35 -0.82
CA PHE A 16 7.06 5.06 -1.49
C PHE A 16 5.67 4.42 -1.52
N LEU A 17 4.94 4.41 -0.41
CA LEU A 17 3.59 3.87 -0.33
C LEU A 17 2.58 4.68 -1.13
N PHE A 18 2.75 6.00 -1.22
CA PHE A 18 1.99 6.83 -2.14
C PHE A 18 2.18 6.36 -3.60
N ALA A 19 3.43 6.20 -4.03
CA ALA A 19 3.75 5.71 -5.37
C ALA A 19 3.22 4.29 -5.63
N VAL A 20 3.30 3.40 -4.63
CA VAL A 20 2.71 2.06 -4.69
C VAL A 20 1.19 2.13 -4.88
N GLY A 21 0.50 2.96 -4.10
CA GLY A 21 -0.95 3.16 -4.21
C GLY A 21 -1.36 3.69 -5.58
N PHE A 22 -0.65 4.68 -6.09
CA PHE A 22 -0.84 5.23 -7.44
C PHE A 22 -0.69 4.15 -8.53
N ALA A 23 0.45 3.46 -8.54
CA ALA A 23 0.74 2.42 -9.51
C ALA A 23 -0.23 1.24 -9.40
N PHE A 24 -0.66 0.89 -8.18
CA PHE A 24 -1.61 -0.18 -7.94
C PHE A 24 -2.97 0.14 -8.56
N ARG A 25 -3.49 1.35 -8.34
CA ARG A 25 -4.76 1.79 -8.93
C ARG A 25 -4.71 1.77 -10.45
N LEU A 26 -3.64 2.30 -11.04
CA LEU A 26 -3.41 2.36 -12.48
C LEU A 26 -3.38 0.96 -13.11
N THR A 27 -2.53 0.08 -12.56
CA THR A 27 -2.33 -1.27 -13.11
C THR A 27 -3.53 -2.17 -12.88
N PHE A 28 -4.22 -2.03 -11.75
CA PHE A 28 -5.39 -2.82 -11.42
C PHE A 28 -6.54 -2.50 -12.36
N GLY A 29 -6.81 -1.23 -12.64
CA GLY A 29 -7.85 -0.81 -13.58
C GLY A 29 -7.66 -1.41 -14.96
N ARG A 30 -6.46 -1.32 -15.53
CA ARG A 30 -6.11 -1.92 -16.83
C ARG A 30 -6.30 -3.43 -16.83
N ARG A 31 -5.90 -4.12 -15.78
CA ARG A 31 -6.02 -5.60 -15.69
C ARG A 31 -7.47 -6.07 -15.61
N VAL A 32 -8.33 -5.34 -14.92
CA VAL A 32 -9.75 -5.67 -14.87
C VAL A 32 -10.38 -5.58 -16.25
N GLN A 33 -10.00 -4.60 -17.05
CA GLN A 33 -10.49 -4.43 -18.43
C GLN A 33 -10.03 -5.55 -19.34
N THR A 34 -8.79 -6.05 -19.19
CA THR A 34 -8.21 -7.06 -20.09
C THR A 34 -8.48 -8.50 -19.68
N ALA A 35 -8.49 -8.82 -18.40
CA ALA A 35 -8.52 -10.20 -17.89
C ALA A 35 -9.73 -10.50 -16.98
N GLY A 36 -10.61 -9.53 -16.77
CA GLY A 36 -11.74 -9.64 -15.86
C GLY A 36 -11.37 -9.45 -14.38
N ALA A 37 -12.39 -9.16 -13.56
CA ALA A 37 -12.18 -8.80 -12.15
C ALA A 37 -11.59 -9.95 -11.33
N VAL A 38 -12.15 -11.15 -11.41
CA VAL A 38 -11.71 -12.31 -10.61
C VAL A 38 -10.24 -12.66 -10.88
N SER A 39 -9.83 -12.69 -12.15
CA SER A 39 -8.45 -12.96 -12.54
C SER A 39 -7.49 -11.86 -12.05
N ALA A 40 -7.94 -10.59 -12.11
CA ALA A 40 -7.15 -9.47 -11.61
C ALA A 40 -6.91 -9.57 -10.09
N TYR A 41 -7.96 -9.83 -9.30
CA TYR A 41 -7.85 -10.03 -7.84
C TYR A 41 -6.96 -11.21 -7.49
N ALA A 42 -7.18 -12.38 -8.10
CA ALA A 42 -6.39 -13.58 -7.84
C ALA A 42 -4.88 -13.36 -8.12
N ARG A 43 -4.56 -12.67 -9.21
CA ARG A 43 -3.17 -12.34 -9.58
C ARG A 43 -2.53 -11.36 -8.59
N VAL A 44 -3.29 -10.34 -8.15
CA VAL A 44 -2.82 -9.38 -7.14
C VAL A 44 -2.54 -10.09 -5.83
N VAL A 45 -3.50 -10.85 -5.31
CA VAL A 45 -3.33 -11.59 -4.05
C VAL A 45 -2.13 -12.52 -4.13
N ARG A 46 -1.99 -13.31 -5.20
CA ARG A 46 -0.85 -14.21 -5.38
C ARG A 46 0.49 -13.46 -5.39
N ARG A 47 0.56 -12.30 -6.07
CA ARG A 47 1.77 -11.46 -6.10
C ARG A 47 2.11 -10.91 -4.71
N LEU A 48 1.11 -10.43 -3.98
CA LEU A 48 1.31 -9.84 -2.65
C LEU A 48 1.69 -10.91 -1.63
N LEU A 49 1.09 -12.11 -1.69
CA LEU A 49 1.52 -13.25 -0.87
C LEU A 49 2.95 -13.68 -1.21
N GLY A 50 3.32 -13.67 -2.49
CA GLY A 50 4.71 -13.87 -2.89
C GLY A 50 5.66 -12.84 -2.27
N LEU A 51 5.26 -11.57 -2.21
CA LEU A 51 6.05 -10.53 -1.57
C LEU A 51 6.17 -10.73 -0.05
N VAL A 52 5.12 -11.20 0.61
CA VAL A 52 5.16 -11.62 2.03
C VAL A 52 6.18 -12.73 2.24
N LEU A 53 6.15 -13.78 1.40
CA LEU A 53 7.12 -14.88 1.49
C LEU A 53 8.56 -14.40 1.29
N VAL A 54 8.80 -13.56 0.28
CA VAL A 54 10.13 -12.97 0.03
C VAL A 54 10.57 -12.14 1.23
N SER A 55 9.69 -11.35 1.83
CA SER A 55 9.97 -10.57 3.04
C SER A 55 10.40 -11.48 4.20
N LEU A 56 9.69 -12.57 4.44
CA LEU A 56 10.02 -13.52 5.50
C LEU A 56 11.38 -14.22 5.28
N ILE A 57 11.75 -14.46 4.02
CA ILE A 57 13.05 -15.07 3.67
C ILE A 57 14.20 -14.08 3.84
N ILE A 58 14.02 -12.83 3.38
CA ILE A 58 15.05 -11.79 3.42
C ILE A 58 15.32 -11.36 4.86
N TYR A 59 14.27 -11.10 5.62
CA TYR A 59 14.37 -10.66 7.00
C TYR A 59 14.46 -11.86 7.94
N ARG A 60 15.61 -12.54 7.87
CA ARG A 60 15.90 -13.71 8.73
C ARG A 60 15.71 -13.37 10.20
N VAL A 61 15.03 -14.25 10.88
CA VAL A 61 14.93 -14.19 12.34
C VAL A 61 16.20 -14.76 12.93
N SER A 62 16.88 -13.99 13.78
CA SER A 62 17.90 -14.57 14.66
C SER A 62 17.22 -15.57 15.59
N PRO A 63 17.83 -16.72 15.88
CA PRO A 63 17.23 -17.68 16.78
C PRO A 63 16.97 -17.03 18.13
N VAL A 64 15.72 -17.01 18.54
CA VAL A 64 15.27 -16.45 19.83
C VAL A 64 15.68 -17.36 20.98
N ALA A 65 15.79 -18.66 20.71
CA ALA A 65 16.24 -19.67 21.65
C ALA A 65 17.33 -20.53 20.99
N LYS A 66 18.37 -20.83 21.73
CA LYS A 66 19.47 -21.68 21.27
C LYS A 66 19.28 -23.15 21.64
N THR A 67 18.46 -23.43 22.65
CA THR A 67 18.17 -24.78 23.17
C THR A 67 16.66 -25.01 23.18
N TRP A 68 16.27 -26.30 23.15
CA TRP A 68 14.87 -26.70 23.25
C TRP A 68 14.23 -26.31 24.59
N GLU A 69 15.00 -26.39 25.66
CA GLU A 69 14.58 -26.04 27.02
C GLU A 69 14.27 -24.52 27.12
N GLU A 70 15.14 -23.70 26.53
CA GLU A 70 14.94 -22.24 26.45
C GLU A 70 13.69 -21.91 25.66
N LEU A 71 13.43 -22.60 24.53
CA LEU A 71 12.23 -22.42 23.74
C LEU A 71 10.94 -22.78 24.51
N GLN A 72 11.00 -23.88 25.26
CA GLN A 72 9.87 -24.29 26.13
C GLN A 72 9.62 -23.29 27.26
N SER A 73 10.67 -22.73 27.87
CA SER A 73 10.52 -21.71 28.92
C SER A 73 9.94 -20.39 28.43
N LEU A 74 10.29 -19.97 27.21
CA LEU A 74 9.77 -18.76 26.58
C LEU A 74 8.31 -18.92 26.13
N GLY A 75 7.88 -20.13 25.82
CA GLY A 75 6.58 -20.40 25.23
C GLY A 75 6.46 -19.89 23.77
N ILE A 76 5.37 -20.25 23.11
CA ILE A 76 5.14 -19.89 21.70
C ILE A 76 5.08 -18.37 21.52
N TRP A 77 4.43 -17.67 22.44
CA TRP A 77 4.28 -16.20 22.35
C TRP A 77 5.63 -15.49 22.52
N GLY A 78 6.44 -15.87 23.50
CA GLY A 78 7.77 -15.32 23.70
C GLY A 78 8.70 -15.54 22.50
N ALA A 79 8.58 -16.69 21.83
CA ALA A 79 9.37 -17.00 20.66
C ALA A 79 8.98 -16.17 19.41
N ILE A 80 7.70 -15.76 19.28
CA ILE A 80 7.17 -15.09 18.09
C ILE A 80 7.07 -13.57 18.30
N ALA A 81 6.90 -13.08 19.51
CA ALA A 81 6.63 -11.66 19.78
C ALA A 81 7.75 -10.73 19.28
N ASP A 82 9.01 -11.07 19.51
CA ASP A 82 10.16 -10.25 19.10
C ASP A 82 10.35 -10.23 17.58
N PRO A 83 10.36 -11.38 16.87
CA PRO A 83 10.34 -11.39 15.41
C PRO A 83 9.16 -10.64 14.81
N LEU A 84 7.98 -10.76 15.39
CA LEU A 84 6.76 -10.10 14.95
C LEU A 84 6.85 -8.58 15.06
N LYS A 85 7.46 -8.06 16.14
CA LYS A 85 7.63 -6.62 16.31
C LYS A 85 8.61 -5.99 15.33
N ARG A 86 9.73 -6.63 15.08
CA ARG A 86 10.89 -6.00 14.46
C ARG A 86 11.34 -6.65 13.17
N ASN A 87 11.55 -7.96 13.15
CA ASN A 87 12.23 -8.61 12.05
C ASN A 87 11.30 -8.84 10.85
N TRP A 88 10.10 -9.33 11.07
CA TRP A 88 9.17 -9.65 9.98
C TRP A 88 8.47 -8.43 9.41
N PHE A 89 8.16 -7.43 10.27
CA PHE A 89 7.43 -6.23 9.86
C PHE A 89 8.38 -5.09 9.50
N GLN A 90 9.05 -5.26 8.37
CA GLN A 90 9.84 -4.22 7.73
C GLN A 90 9.19 -3.77 6.42
N THR A 91 9.87 -2.93 5.67
CA THR A 91 9.35 -2.23 4.49
C THR A 91 8.58 -3.12 3.51
N LEU A 92 9.12 -4.29 3.11
CA LEU A 92 8.47 -5.17 2.13
C LEU A 92 7.16 -5.77 2.65
N MET A 93 7.14 -6.16 3.93
CA MET A 93 5.95 -6.67 4.58
C MET A 93 4.85 -5.60 4.67
N HIS A 94 5.22 -4.37 5.04
CA HIS A 94 4.27 -3.25 5.08
C HIS A 94 3.69 -2.94 3.71
N ILE A 95 4.50 -2.96 2.65
CA ILE A 95 4.03 -2.78 1.27
C ILE A 95 3.01 -3.86 0.90
N ALA A 96 3.33 -5.13 1.19
CA ALA A 96 2.46 -6.25 0.88
C ALA A 96 1.13 -6.18 1.65
N LEU A 97 1.19 -5.99 2.97
CA LEU A 97 0.01 -5.98 3.83
C LEU A 97 -0.86 -4.75 3.59
N THR A 98 -0.26 -3.56 3.44
CA THR A 98 -1.01 -2.35 3.08
C THR A 98 -1.72 -2.52 1.74
N SER A 99 -1.04 -3.08 0.74
CA SER A 99 -1.64 -3.35 -0.57
C SER A 99 -2.75 -4.39 -0.50
N LEU A 100 -2.58 -5.47 0.30
CA LEU A 100 -3.63 -6.46 0.56
C LEU A 100 -4.84 -5.81 1.26
N TRP A 101 -4.59 -4.96 2.25
CA TRP A 101 -5.62 -4.28 3.03
C TRP A 101 -6.48 -3.34 2.19
N ILE A 102 -5.88 -2.59 1.25
CA ILE A 102 -6.62 -1.68 0.36
C ILE A 102 -7.24 -2.39 -0.85
N THR A 103 -6.86 -3.64 -1.15
CA THR A 103 -7.35 -4.40 -2.32
C THR A 103 -8.89 -4.46 -2.41
N PRO A 104 -9.67 -4.69 -1.34
CA PRO A 104 -11.13 -4.72 -1.41
C PRO A 104 -11.74 -3.41 -1.89
N VAL A 105 -11.15 -2.28 -1.51
CA VAL A 105 -11.67 -0.94 -1.83
C VAL A 105 -11.01 -0.27 -3.03
N ILE A 106 -10.04 -0.94 -3.68
CA ILE A 106 -9.28 -0.35 -4.80
C ILE A 106 -10.16 0.10 -5.96
N ARG A 107 -11.31 -0.56 -6.20
CA ARG A 107 -12.30 -0.22 -7.24
C ARG A 107 -13.40 0.70 -6.76
N ALA A 108 -13.50 0.91 -5.47
CA ALA A 108 -14.58 1.69 -4.90
C ALA A 108 -14.48 3.18 -5.30
N ARG A 109 -15.59 3.90 -5.15
CA ARG A 109 -15.64 5.36 -5.32
C ARG A 109 -14.68 6.05 -4.35
N SER A 110 -14.24 7.25 -4.71
CA SER A 110 -13.30 8.03 -3.89
C SER A 110 -13.79 8.21 -2.44
N SER A 111 -15.09 8.47 -2.24
CA SER A 111 -15.68 8.61 -0.91
C SER A 111 -15.54 7.35 -0.05
N VAL A 112 -15.72 6.16 -0.64
CA VAL A 112 -15.57 4.87 0.08
C VAL A 112 -14.11 4.64 0.45
N ARG A 113 -13.17 4.97 -0.43
CA ARG A 113 -11.72 4.85 -0.14
C ARG A 113 -11.29 5.81 0.95
N ILE A 114 -11.80 7.05 0.93
CA ILE A 114 -11.56 8.02 2.00
C ILE A 114 -12.16 7.53 3.32
N GLY A 115 -13.38 7.03 3.31
CA GLY A 115 -14.00 6.43 4.49
C GLY A 115 -13.19 5.25 5.04
N PHE A 116 -12.68 4.38 4.17
CA PHE A 116 -11.82 3.27 4.56
C PHE A 116 -10.46 3.73 5.13
N MET A 117 -9.89 4.79 4.58
CA MET A 117 -8.67 5.43 5.12
C MET A 117 -8.91 5.96 6.54
N ILE A 118 -10.00 6.69 6.75
CA ILE A 118 -10.38 7.22 8.07
C ILE A 118 -10.64 6.06 9.04
N PHE A 119 -11.37 5.02 8.61
CA PHE A 119 -11.61 3.82 9.41
C PHE A 119 -10.29 3.16 9.84
N SER A 120 -9.32 2.99 8.92
CA SER A 120 -8.01 2.41 9.24
C SER A 120 -7.24 3.26 10.25
N ALA A 121 -7.25 4.58 10.10
CA ALA A 121 -6.60 5.51 11.01
C ALA A 121 -7.23 5.45 12.42
N VAL A 122 -8.56 5.49 12.51
CA VAL A 122 -9.30 5.41 13.77
C VAL A 122 -9.06 4.06 14.44
N ALA A 123 -9.12 2.96 13.68
CA ALA A 123 -8.84 1.63 14.21
C ALA A 123 -7.42 1.54 14.80
N HIS A 124 -6.42 2.12 14.14
CA HIS A 124 -5.06 2.17 14.66
C HIS A 124 -4.96 2.99 15.95
N ILE A 125 -5.62 4.16 16.03
CA ILE A 125 -5.64 5.01 17.23
C ILE A 125 -6.27 4.24 18.40
N ILE A 126 -7.42 3.61 18.18
CA ILE A 126 -8.12 2.84 19.21
C ILE A 126 -7.23 1.68 19.72
N LEU A 127 -6.67 0.88 18.82
CA LEU A 127 -5.80 -0.23 19.19
C LEU A 127 -4.54 0.25 19.92
N SER A 128 -3.96 1.39 19.48
CA SER A 128 -2.80 2.00 20.12
C SER A 128 -3.12 2.46 21.54
N TYR A 129 -4.28 3.05 21.75
CA TYR A 129 -4.71 3.52 23.06
C TYR A 129 -4.87 2.36 24.06
N TYR A 130 -5.45 1.23 23.64
CA TYR A 130 -5.71 0.11 24.56
C TYR A 130 -4.46 -0.69 24.93
N PHE A 131 -3.61 -1.04 23.97
CA PHE A 131 -2.46 -1.91 24.28
C PHE A 131 -1.28 -1.77 23.31
N TYR A 132 -1.56 -1.40 22.06
CA TYR A 132 -0.57 -1.57 21.00
C TYR A 132 0.62 -0.63 21.14
N PHE A 133 0.39 0.62 21.57
CA PHE A 133 1.46 1.60 21.74
C PHE A 133 2.50 1.15 22.76
N ILE A 134 2.04 0.65 23.91
CA ILE A 134 2.93 0.17 24.98
C ILE A 134 3.69 -1.07 24.48
N TRP A 135 2.99 -1.99 23.83
CA TRP A 135 3.58 -3.24 23.36
C TRP A 135 4.62 -3.00 22.25
N VAL A 136 4.34 -2.18 21.24
CA VAL A 136 5.26 -1.96 20.11
C VAL A 136 6.50 -1.16 20.53
N ASN A 137 6.39 -0.27 21.52
CA ASN A 137 7.50 0.53 22.05
C ASN A 137 8.26 -0.16 23.20
N SER A 138 7.79 -1.32 23.71
CA SER A 138 8.58 -2.09 24.67
C SER A 138 9.76 -2.77 23.96
N PRO A 139 10.92 -2.96 24.64
CA PRO A 139 12.07 -3.62 24.05
C PRO A 139 11.75 -5.08 23.58
N PRO A 140 12.26 -5.50 22.41
CA PRO A 140 12.88 -4.70 21.34
C PRO A 140 11.85 -3.85 20.63
N ASN A 141 12.15 -2.56 20.44
CA ASN A 141 11.23 -1.60 19.83
C ASN A 141 10.84 -2.03 18.41
N GLY A 142 9.56 -1.89 18.07
CA GLY A 142 9.05 -2.14 16.72
C GLY A 142 9.66 -1.17 15.70
N ILE A 143 9.75 -1.62 14.44
CA ILE A 143 10.17 -0.80 13.30
C ILE A 143 8.94 -0.45 12.47
N ASP A 144 8.87 0.76 11.93
CA ASP A 144 7.82 1.23 11.00
C ASP A 144 6.38 1.04 11.51
N GLY A 145 6.21 1.06 12.84
CA GLY A 145 4.92 0.87 13.49
C GLY A 145 4.54 -0.58 13.76
N GLY A 146 5.43 -1.55 13.51
CA GLY A 146 5.20 -2.97 13.79
C GLY A 146 4.02 -3.60 13.05
N PRO A 147 3.45 -4.72 13.54
CA PRO A 147 2.43 -5.50 12.82
C PRO A 147 1.19 -4.74 12.37
N LEU A 148 0.72 -3.79 13.17
CA LEU A 148 -0.45 -2.96 12.84
C LEU A 148 -0.10 -1.65 12.12
N GLY A 149 1.16 -1.42 11.81
CA GLY A 149 1.61 -0.24 11.06
C GLY A 149 0.93 -0.10 9.70
N PHE A 150 0.52 -1.20 9.04
CA PHE A 150 -0.18 -1.16 7.77
C PHE A 150 -1.49 -0.35 7.82
N LEU A 151 -2.12 -0.21 8.99
CA LEU A 151 -3.32 0.61 9.15
C LEU A 151 -3.02 2.10 8.95
N THR A 152 -1.89 2.61 9.46
CA THR A 152 -1.45 3.99 9.24
C THR A 152 -0.85 4.18 7.84
N TRP A 153 -0.13 3.19 7.34
CA TRP A 153 0.42 3.18 5.98
C TRP A 153 -0.64 3.15 4.88
N THR A 154 -1.88 2.80 5.22
CA THR A 154 -3.05 2.93 4.36
C THR A 154 -3.30 4.38 3.93
N ILE A 155 -2.94 5.38 4.75
CA ILE A 155 -3.17 6.80 4.45
C ILE A 155 -2.42 7.21 3.17
N PRO A 156 -1.08 7.18 3.11
CA PRO A 156 -0.36 7.55 1.89
C PRO A 156 -0.72 6.65 0.70
N ALA A 157 -0.99 5.37 0.91
CA ALA A 157 -1.37 4.47 -0.17
C ALA A 157 -2.71 4.84 -0.80
N ILE A 158 -3.75 5.16 -0.01
CA ILE A 158 -5.04 5.61 -0.54
C ILE A 158 -4.93 6.99 -1.18
N ILE A 159 -4.19 7.93 -0.61
CA ILE A 159 -3.93 9.22 -1.24
C ILE A 159 -3.30 9.03 -2.62
N GLY A 160 -2.36 8.09 -2.76
CA GLY A 160 -1.80 7.71 -4.06
C GLY A 160 -2.85 7.21 -5.05
N THR A 161 -3.82 6.38 -4.60
CA THR A 161 -4.93 5.93 -5.45
C THR A 161 -5.85 7.06 -5.90
N LEU A 162 -6.09 8.04 -5.04
CA LEU A 162 -6.91 9.23 -5.36
C LEU A 162 -6.18 10.14 -6.35
N ALA A 163 -4.89 10.35 -6.14
CA ALA A 163 -4.05 11.11 -7.07
C ALA A 163 -4.03 10.46 -8.47
N CYS A 164 -3.99 9.13 -8.54
CA CYS A 164 -4.08 8.40 -9.79
C CYS A 164 -5.39 8.72 -10.54
N ASP A 165 -6.53 8.66 -9.85
CA ASP A 165 -7.83 8.99 -10.48
C ASP A 165 -7.87 10.45 -10.95
N TRP A 166 -7.32 11.37 -10.17
CA TRP A 166 -7.27 12.78 -10.53
C TRP A 166 -6.38 13.07 -11.74
N VAL A 167 -5.24 12.37 -11.86
CA VAL A 167 -4.32 12.52 -13.01
C VAL A 167 -4.89 11.89 -14.28
N ILE A 168 -5.64 10.78 -14.15
CA ILE A 168 -6.21 10.05 -15.30
C ILE A 168 -7.55 10.65 -15.72
N ALA A 169 -8.25 11.39 -14.85
CA ALA A 169 -9.50 12.04 -15.20
C ALA A 169 -9.29 12.94 -16.43
N PRO A 170 -10.11 12.80 -17.49
CA PRO A 170 -10.02 13.68 -18.65
C PRO A 170 -10.20 15.12 -18.18
N ARG A 171 -9.21 15.95 -18.48
CA ARG A 171 -9.33 17.38 -18.24
C ARG A 171 -10.22 17.97 -19.35
N GLU A 172 -11.04 18.94 -19.01
CA GLU A 172 -11.86 19.66 -20.02
C GLU A 172 -11.00 20.21 -21.16
N THR A 173 -9.75 20.58 -20.87
CA THR A 173 -8.76 21.02 -21.87
C THR A 173 -8.39 19.92 -22.86
N ASP A 174 -8.32 18.65 -22.41
CA ASP A 174 -7.99 17.53 -23.30
C ASP A 174 -9.17 17.22 -24.22
N SER A 175 -10.41 17.39 -23.75
CA SER A 175 -11.60 17.24 -24.59
C SER A 175 -11.68 18.31 -25.69
N LEU A 176 -11.25 19.54 -25.40
CA LEU A 176 -11.14 20.61 -26.40
C LEU A 176 -10.01 20.33 -27.41
N LEU A 177 -8.87 19.82 -26.97
CA LEU A 177 -7.77 19.46 -27.87
C LEU A 177 -8.13 18.29 -28.79
N VAL A 178 -8.83 17.28 -28.28
CA VAL A 178 -9.34 16.16 -29.10
C VAL A 178 -10.38 16.69 -30.10
N PHE A 179 -11.31 17.55 -29.67
CA PHE A 179 -12.29 18.16 -30.56
C PHE A 179 -11.65 19.03 -31.65
N CYS A 180 -10.62 19.81 -31.31
CA CYS A 180 -9.87 20.62 -32.26
C CYS A 180 -9.07 19.73 -33.24
N SER A 181 -8.52 18.58 -32.76
CA SER A 181 -7.81 17.60 -33.61
C SER A 181 -8.77 16.94 -34.61
N ASP A 182 -9.94 16.53 -34.14
CA ASP A 182 -10.97 15.95 -35.01
C ASP A 182 -11.54 16.96 -36.03
N ALA A 183 -11.70 18.21 -35.62
CA ALA A 183 -12.12 19.28 -36.53
C ALA A 183 -11.05 19.59 -37.59
N ALA A 184 -9.75 19.53 -37.23
CA ALA A 184 -8.66 19.68 -38.17
C ALA A 184 -8.55 18.48 -39.14
N GLY A 185 -8.80 17.26 -38.66
CA GLY A 185 -8.87 16.07 -39.47
C GLY A 185 -10.03 16.06 -40.48
N LEU A 186 -11.19 16.59 -40.09
CA LEU A 186 -12.33 16.80 -41.01
C LEU A 186 -11.99 17.83 -42.09
N GLY A 187 -11.24 18.88 -41.73
CA GLY A 187 -10.80 19.90 -42.71
C GLY A 187 -9.86 19.32 -43.78
N SER A 188 -8.92 18.45 -43.40
CA SER A 188 -8.02 17.77 -44.33
C SER A 188 -8.77 16.79 -45.24
N PHE A 189 -9.73 16.02 -44.68
CA PHE A 189 -10.55 15.09 -45.45
C PHE A 189 -11.43 15.82 -46.51
N LEU A 190 -11.99 17.00 -46.20
CA LEU A 190 -12.74 17.78 -47.14
C LEU A 190 -11.84 18.38 -48.24
N TRP A 191 -10.60 18.73 -47.93
CA TRP A 191 -9.63 19.26 -48.87
C TRP A 191 -9.18 18.22 -49.92
N ASP A 192 -8.93 16.99 -49.49
CA ASP A 192 -8.54 15.88 -50.34
C ASP A 192 -9.71 15.33 -51.23
N THR A 193 -10.95 15.71 -50.92
CA THR A 193 -12.12 15.24 -51.67
C THR A 193 -12.55 16.27 -52.78
N ILE A 194 -12.01 17.49 -52.75
CA ILE A 194 -12.39 18.59 -53.65
C ILE A 194 -11.33 18.88 -54.74
N LEU A 195 -10.14 18.31 -54.64
CA LEU A 195 -9.06 18.33 -55.63
C LEU A 195 -8.93 16.99 -56.35
#